data_f23089678c2d3c77f715341da23b4591
#
_entry.id   f23089678c2d3c77f715341da23b4591
#
_cell.length_a   1.000
_cell.length_b   1.000
_cell.length_c   1.000
_cell.angle_alpha   90.00
_cell.angle_beta   90.00
_cell.angle_gamma   90.00
#
_symmetry.space_group_name_H-M   'P 1'
#
loop_
_entity.id
_entity.type
_entity.pdbx_description
1 polymer ?
#
loop_
_entity_poly.entity_id
_entity_poly.type
_entity_poly.pdbx_seq_one_letter_code
_entity_poly.pdbx_strand_id
1 'polypeptide(L)'
;MSNENSKLEYESGVLPYSMSALTDSGDRAVFNSNAVLFSESVGNVPVVRPNGLLTGGAVVPATSGTNNLVDIAALTCNLAGVIRSVSVATDTAITRATTNVASISSITITAAGVVAVVKGTDSTTSAFSETRASAGGPPLIPVGSIEIAQVRTATNAAAPITAADIFTTIGTHTERADFPVFTVDNLTGTVHFDTPLPAIHAGGVTKQVFASYAEPIFTEQPFSNDFVPAETSHSVSSTQVYGGTIGTSSSSLGQGSFTAELKDGITDNIIKRKNEILFFRYYQDKYKAPHILTQGRLGVGRTFGASNNPKVSCTISSAVESSDRAS
;
A
#
# COMPACT_ATOMS: atom_id res chain seq x y z
N MET A 1 -23.65 -32.68 -16.87
CA MET A 1 -22.87 -32.91 -15.64
C MET A 1 -23.77 -32.54 -14.48
N SER A 2 -23.91 -33.39 -13.48
CA SER A 2 -24.74 -33.06 -12.31
C SER A 2 -24.03 -31.98 -11.48
N ASN A 3 -24.76 -30.94 -11.05
CA ASN A 3 -24.23 -29.88 -10.21
C ASN A 3 -23.96 -30.31 -8.75
N GLU A 4 -24.00 -31.61 -8.45
CA GLU A 4 -23.77 -32.15 -7.10
C GLU A 4 -22.35 -31.91 -6.57
N ASN A 5 -21.41 -31.56 -7.45
CA ASN A 5 -20.02 -31.29 -7.10
C ASN A 5 -19.67 -29.81 -7.01
N SER A 6 -20.59 -28.91 -7.31
CA SER A 6 -20.35 -27.47 -7.13
C SER A 6 -20.41 -27.07 -5.66
N LYS A 7 -19.65 -26.05 -5.27
CA LYS A 7 -19.76 -25.43 -3.95
C LYS A 7 -19.59 -23.92 -4.03
N LEU A 8 -20.24 -23.23 -3.11
CA LEU A 8 -20.05 -21.82 -2.85
C LEU A 8 -19.44 -21.64 -1.46
N GLU A 9 -18.36 -20.94 -1.39
CA GLU A 9 -17.74 -20.48 -0.12
C GLU A 9 -17.90 -18.98 0.01
N TYR A 10 -18.02 -18.49 1.23
CA TYR A 10 -18.04 -17.08 1.53
C TYR A 10 -17.10 -16.77 2.70
N GLU A 11 -16.66 -15.53 2.78
CA GLU A 11 -15.86 -15.04 3.89
C GLU A 11 -16.69 -15.04 5.17
N SER A 12 -16.42 -15.97 6.07
CA SER A 12 -17.13 -16.13 7.34
C SER A 12 -16.42 -15.47 8.52
N GLY A 13 -15.15 -15.18 8.38
CA GLY A 13 -14.28 -14.60 9.38
C GLY A 13 -12.98 -14.11 8.77
N VAL A 14 -12.04 -13.67 9.61
CA VAL A 14 -10.73 -13.18 9.18
C VAL A 14 -9.62 -13.69 10.07
N LEU A 15 -8.43 -13.83 9.49
CA LEU A 15 -7.16 -14.01 10.20
C LEU A 15 -6.42 -12.67 10.19
N PRO A 16 -6.31 -11.97 11.33
CA PRO A 16 -5.63 -10.67 11.38
C PRO A 16 -4.12 -10.84 11.39
N TYR A 17 -3.44 -9.99 10.62
CA TYR A 17 -2.00 -9.79 10.64
C TYR A 17 -1.69 -8.42 11.23
N SER A 18 -0.86 -8.40 12.27
CA SER A 18 -0.33 -7.17 12.83
C SER A 18 0.63 -6.51 11.83
N MET A 19 1.00 -5.25 12.11
CA MET A 19 1.91 -4.49 11.26
C MET A 19 3.21 -5.27 11.00
N SER A 20 3.38 -5.69 9.75
CA SER A 20 4.49 -6.53 9.28
C SER A 20 5.07 -5.97 7.99
N ALA A 21 6.35 -6.26 7.73
CA ALA A 21 7.01 -5.82 6.50
C ALA A 21 6.41 -6.54 5.28
N LEU A 22 6.17 -5.77 4.23
CA LEU A 22 5.85 -6.29 2.91
C LEU A 22 7.14 -6.60 2.13
N THR A 23 7.07 -7.52 1.19
CA THR A 23 8.18 -7.94 0.36
C THR A 23 8.11 -7.27 -1.01
N ASP A 24 9.18 -6.59 -1.42
CA ASP A 24 9.31 -6.03 -2.77
C ASP A 24 9.28 -7.15 -3.81
N SER A 25 8.50 -6.99 -4.88
CA SER A 25 8.47 -7.91 -6.03
C SER A 25 9.76 -7.89 -6.86
N GLY A 26 10.64 -6.91 -6.63
CA GLY A 26 11.89 -6.68 -7.35
C GLY A 26 11.86 -5.46 -8.28
N ASP A 27 10.70 -4.83 -8.45
CA ASP A 27 10.50 -3.63 -9.26
C ASP A 27 10.44 -2.33 -8.44
N ARG A 28 10.46 -2.44 -7.12
CA ARG A 28 10.33 -1.34 -6.15
C ARG A 28 9.00 -0.58 -6.23
N ALA A 29 8.05 -1.11 -6.94
CA ALA A 29 6.72 -0.54 -7.12
C ALA A 29 5.62 -1.42 -6.53
N VAL A 30 5.75 -2.75 -6.63
CA VAL A 30 4.78 -3.70 -6.10
C VAL A 30 5.34 -4.41 -4.88
N PHE A 31 4.60 -4.35 -3.78
CA PHE A 31 4.94 -4.96 -2.50
C PHE A 31 3.90 -6.00 -2.10
N ASN A 32 4.37 -7.23 -1.90
CA ASN A 32 3.53 -8.38 -1.59
C ASN A 32 3.43 -8.59 -0.08
N SER A 33 2.24 -8.96 0.37
CA SER A 33 2.01 -9.48 1.72
C SER A 33 2.15 -11.00 1.78
N ASN A 34 2.01 -11.57 2.97
CA ASN A 34 1.91 -13.03 3.14
C ASN A 34 0.50 -13.56 2.87
N ALA A 35 -0.51 -12.69 2.78
CA ALA A 35 -1.87 -13.06 2.45
C ALA A 35 -2.13 -12.93 0.95
N VAL A 36 -2.97 -13.82 0.41
CA VAL A 36 -3.37 -13.77 -1.00
C VAL A 36 -4.46 -12.70 -1.25
N LEU A 37 -5.24 -12.39 -0.21
CA LEU A 37 -6.37 -11.46 -0.27
C LEU A 37 -6.35 -10.58 0.98
N PHE A 38 -6.78 -9.33 0.86
CA PHE A 38 -7.08 -8.48 2.01
C PHE A 38 -8.58 -8.35 2.21
N SER A 39 -9.06 -8.75 3.38
CA SER A 39 -10.45 -8.57 3.76
C SER A 39 -10.80 -7.09 3.90
N GLU A 40 -11.97 -6.70 3.40
CA GLU A 40 -12.60 -5.40 3.63
C GLU A 40 -13.85 -5.50 4.53
N SER A 41 -14.04 -6.63 5.18
CA SER A 41 -15.13 -6.78 6.14
C SER A 41 -14.99 -5.78 7.28
N VAL A 42 -16.09 -5.49 7.96
CA VAL A 42 -16.17 -4.41 8.96
C VAL A 42 -15.02 -4.47 9.97
N GLY A 43 -14.25 -3.38 10.03
CA GLY A 43 -13.11 -3.22 10.95
C GLY A 43 -11.76 -3.77 10.45
N ASN A 44 -11.69 -4.32 9.24
CA ASN A 44 -10.49 -4.99 8.72
C ASN A 44 -9.81 -4.28 7.54
N VAL A 45 -10.08 -3.00 7.34
CA VAL A 45 -9.45 -2.22 6.27
C VAL A 45 -7.93 -2.23 6.45
N PRO A 46 -7.16 -2.59 5.41
CA PRO A 46 -5.70 -2.58 5.48
C PRO A 46 -5.13 -1.21 5.81
N VAL A 47 -4.13 -1.17 6.69
CA VAL A 47 -3.40 0.05 7.03
C VAL A 47 -1.96 -0.11 6.57
N VAL A 48 -1.55 0.70 5.58
CA VAL A 48 -0.20 0.66 5.00
C VAL A 48 0.62 1.82 5.54
N ARG A 49 1.85 1.53 5.97
CA ARG A 49 2.80 2.51 6.53
C ARG A 49 4.18 2.36 5.89
N PRO A 50 4.44 3.00 4.76
CA PRO A 50 5.80 3.13 4.25
C PRO A 50 6.67 3.89 5.25
N ASN A 51 7.94 3.51 5.41
CA ASN A 51 8.87 4.32 6.18
C ASN A 51 8.98 5.72 5.54
N GLY A 52 9.02 6.76 6.35
CA GLY A 52 9.11 8.13 5.86
C GLY A 52 8.60 9.17 6.83
N LEU A 53 8.92 10.42 6.56
CA LEU A 53 8.46 11.59 7.29
C LEU A 53 6.94 11.74 7.13
N LEU A 54 6.23 12.04 8.24
CA LEU A 54 4.81 12.41 8.25
C LEU A 54 4.64 13.92 8.38
N THR A 55 5.19 14.49 9.45
CA THR A 55 5.05 15.92 9.74
C THR A 55 6.34 16.50 10.31
N GLY A 56 6.54 17.81 10.17
CA GLY A 56 7.70 18.52 10.74
C GLY A 56 9.01 18.21 10.02
N GLY A 57 10.12 18.17 10.75
CA GLY A 57 11.43 17.78 10.26
C GLY A 57 12.12 18.83 9.37
N ALA A 58 11.72 20.11 9.47
CA ALA A 58 12.44 21.16 8.77
C ALA A 58 13.88 21.22 9.25
N VAL A 59 14.82 21.17 8.30
CA VAL A 59 16.25 21.37 8.54
C VAL A 59 16.61 22.79 8.16
N VAL A 60 17.22 23.52 9.07
CA VAL A 60 17.57 24.94 8.91
C VAL A 60 19.00 25.20 9.37
N PRO A 61 19.64 26.31 8.96
CA PRO A 61 20.90 26.74 9.53
C PRO A 61 20.82 26.81 11.06
N ALA A 62 21.88 26.41 11.76
CA ALA A 62 21.88 26.46 13.22
C ALA A 62 21.67 27.88 13.74
N THR A 63 20.74 28.05 14.67
CA THR A 63 20.42 29.35 15.28
C THR A 63 21.58 29.90 16.12
N SER A 64 22.49 29.04 16.56
CA SER A 64 23.75 29.44 17.24
C SER A 64 24.71 30.23 16.32
N GLY A 65 24.54 30.13 14.98
CA GLY A 65 25.47 30.70 14.01
C GLY A 65 26.86 30.02 14.00
N THR A 66 27.01 28.93 14.73
CA THR A 66 28.27 28.19 14.80
C THR A 66 28.55 27.44 13.51
N ASN A 67 29.83 27.32 13.14
CA ASN A 67 30.25 26.66 11.91
C ASN A 67 29.82 25.19 11.86
N ASN A 68 29.42 24.74 10.67
CA ASN A 68 29.15 23.35 10.35
C ASN A 68 27.99 22.73 11.16
N LEU A 69 27.01 23.53 11.59
CA LEU A 69 25.86 23.05 12.35
C LEU A 69 24.54 23.35 11.64
N VAL A 70 23.57 22.49 11.87
CA VAL A 70 22.17 22.66 11.45
C VAL A 70 21.23 22.34 12.60
N ASP A 71 20.03 22.95 12.58
CA ASP A 71 18.95 22.65 13.50
C ASP A 71 17.87 21.84 12.78
N ILE A 72 17.29 20.85 13.44
CA ILE A 72 16.20 20.02 12.95
C ILE A 72 14.98 20.22 13.84
N ALA A 73 13.86 20.65 13.25
CA ALA A 73 12.60 20.80 13.96
C ALA A 73 12.04 19.42 14.40
N ALA A 74 11.25 19.42 15.45
CA ALA A 74 10.50 18.24 15.87
C ALA A 74 9.69 17.65 14.70
N LEU A 75 9.59 16.33 14.66
CA LEU A 75 8.93 15.62 13.57
C LEU A 75 8.17 14.39 14.04
N THR A 76 7.27 13.90 13.20
CA THR A 76 6.72 12.56 13.27
C THR A 76 7.05 11.79 12.00
N CYS A 77 7.32 10.51 12.12
CA CYS A 77 7.67 9.64 10.99
C CYS A 77 7.18 8.21 11.20
N ASN A 78 7.01 7.48 10.11
CA ASN A 78 6.83 6.03 10.14
C ASN A 78 8.21 5.36 10.09
N LEU A 79 8.47 4.49 11.04
CA LEU A 79 9.67 3.64 11.09
C LEU A 79 9.27 2.23 11.56
N ALA A 80 9.57 1.23 10.75
CA ALA A 80 9.21 -0.17 11.01
C ALA A 80 7.72 -0.37 11.34
N GLY A 81 6.84 0.32 10.61
CA GLY A 81 5.39 0.27 10.80
C GLY A 81 4.86 1.04 12.01
N VAL A 82 5.73 1.67 12.81
CA VAL A 82 5.35 2.43 14.00
C VAL A 82 5.49 3.93 13.75
N ILE A 83 4.48 4.70 14.17
CA ILE A 83 4.56 6.17 14.18
C ILE A 83 5.44 6.58 15.36
N ARG A 84 6.53 7.29 15.07
CA ARG A 84 7.47 7.81 16.07
C ARG A 84 7.49 9.33 16.07
N SER A 85 7.60 9.90 17.28
CA SER A 85 7.87 11.32 17.47
C SER A 85 9.36 11.51 17.80
N VAL A 86 10.00 12.44 17.10
CA VAL A 86 11.40 12.80 17.30
C VAL A 86 11.45 14.26 17.77
N SER A 87 12.13 14.51 18.87
CA SER A 87 12.28 15.85 19.45
C SER A 87 13.18 16.72 18.57
N VAL A 88 13.10 18.04 18.78
CA VAL A 88 14.04 19.02 18.21
C VAL A 88 15.48 18.55 18.46
N ALA A 89 16.32 18.66 17.43
CA ALA A 89 17.76 18.53 17.54
C ALA A 89 18.42 19.82 17.11
N THR A 90 19.14 20.46 18.02
CA THR A 90 19.89 21.70 17.76
C THR A 90 21.37 21.40 17.62
N ASP A 91 22.06 22.27 16.89
CA ASP A 91 23.53 22.20 16.74
C ASP A 91 24.04 20.84 16.24
N THR A 92 23.28 20.20 15.31
CA THR A 92 23.68 18.93 14.70
C THR A 92 24.85 19.15 13.76
N ALA A 93 25.98 18.44 14.03
CA ALA A 93 27.23 18.67 13.33
C ALA A 93 27.25 18.03 11.92
N ILE A 94 27.67 18.82 10.94
CA ILE A 94 27.94 18.42 9.56
C ILE A 94 29.45 18.28 9.38
N THR A 95 29.92 17.11 8.95
CA THR A 95 31.34 16.87 8.67
C THR A 95 31.64 17.27 7.22
N ARG A 96 32.51 18.27 7.04
CA ARG A 96 33.00 18.69 5.71
C ARG A 96 34.00 17.69 5.15
N ALA A 97 34.34 17.88 3.88
CA ALA A 97 35.41 17.12 3.21
C ALA A 97 36.78 17.35 3.94
N THR A 98 37.66 16.35 3.83
CA THR A 98 39.00 16.44 4.44
C THR A 98 39.94 17.37 3.67
N THR A 99 39.69 17.56 2.38
CA THR A 99 40.43 18.46 1.51
C THR A 99 39.45 19.52 0.93
N ASN A 100 39.99 20.50 0.22
CA ASN A 100 39.16 21.59 -0.32
C ASN A 100 38.35 21.14 -1.57
N VAL A 101 37.40 20.22 -1.34
CA VAL A 101 36.53 19.62 -2.36
C VAL A 101 35.07 19.58 -1.85
N ALA A 102 34.14 19.25 -2.75
CA ALA A 102 32.72 19.12 -2.41
C ALA A 102 32.42 17.82 -1.63
N SER A 103 31.44 17.88 -0.75
CA SER A 103 30.82 16.71 -0.12
C SER A 103 29.35 16.94 0.16
N ILE A 104 28.57 15.86 0.17
CA ILE A 104 27.15 15.85 0.53
C ILE A 104 26.96 14.96 1.76
N SER A 105 26.22 15.47 2.75
CA SER A 105 25.81 14.71 3.92
C SER A 105 24.30 14.58 3.94
N SER A 106 23.78 13.38 4.24
CA SER A 106 22.35 13.13 4.45
C SER A 106 21.99 13.26 5.91
N ILE A 107 20.99 14.06 6.22
CA ILE A 107 20.35 14.11 7.55
C ILE A 107 19.32 13.00 7.59
N THR A 108 19.46 12.09 8.54
CA THR A 108 18.62 10.89 8.63
C THR A 108 17.99 10.75 10.01
N ILE A 109 16.86 10.04 10.05
CA ILE A 109 16.31 9.50 11.29
C ILE A 109 16.59 8.01 11.27
N THR A 110 17.30 7.51 12.26
CA THR A 110 17.67 6.09 12.37
C THR A 110 16.46 5.23 12.70
N ALA A 111 16.56 3.92 12.51
CA ALA A 111 15.53 2.95 12.90
C ALA A 111 15.11 3.08 14.39
N ALA A 112 15.98 3.60 15.24
CA ALA A 112 15.68 3.89 16.65
C ALA A 112 14.91 5.21 16.87
N GLY A 113 14.72 6.03 15.83
CA GLY A 113 14.06 7.34 15.94
C GLY A 113 15.01 8.44 16.43
N VAL A 114 16.30 8.36 16.12
CA VAL A 114 17.31 9.33 16.51
C VAL A 114 17.84 10.05 15.27
N VAL A 115 18.05 11.36 15.37
CA VAL A 115 18.71 12.15 14.32
C VAL A 115 20.16 11.67 14.17
N ALA A 116 20.57 11.45 12.93
CA ALA A 116 21.94 11.11 12.57
C ALA A 116 22.35 11.77 11.26
N VAL A 117 23.64 11.99 11.08
CA VAL A 117 24.23 12.51 9.87
C VAL A 117 25.07 11.43 9.22
N VAL A 118 24.78 11.13 7.96
CA VAL A 118 25.57 10.19 7.16
C VAL A 118 26.35 11.00 6.13
N LYS A 119 27.66 11.01 6.23
CA LYS A 119 28.52 11.73 5.28
C LYS A 119 28.73 10.91 4.02
N GLY A 120 28.60 11.54 2.85
CA GLY A 120 28.99 10.97 1.56
C GLY A 120 30.51 10.93 1.35
N THR A 121 30.93 10.27 0.28
CA THR A 121 32.33 10.24 -0.14
C THR A 121 32.73 11.62 -0.65
N ASP A 122 33.90 12.11 -0.21
CA ASP A 122 34.45 13.37 -0.67
C ASP A 122 34.63 13.36 -2.21
N SER A 123 34.32 14.47 -2.85
CA SER A 123 34.58 14.63 -4.27
C SER A 123 36.09 14.64 -4.53
N THR A 124 36.47 14.38 -5.77
CA THR A 124 37.84 14.61 -6.25
C THR A 124 38.03 16.04 -6.79
N THR A 125 36.95 16.80 -6.88
CA THR A 125 36.91 18.18 -7.39
C THR A 125 35.99 19.03 -6.50
N SER A 126 35.76 20.29 -6.85
CA SER A 126 34.75 21.14 -6.22
C SER A 126 33.32 20.90 -6.70
N ALA A 127 33.11 19.94 -7.60
CA ALA A 127 31.79 19.64 -8.16
C ALA A 127 31.05 18.60 -7.31
N PHE A 128 29.73 18.75 -7.20
CA PHE A 128 28.82 17.78 -6.63
C PHE A 128 28.42 16.74 -7.67
N SER A 129 28.13 15.53 -7.21
CA SER A 129 27.48 14.48 -7.99
C SER A 129 26.06 14.24 -7.47
N GLU A 130 25.11 13.98 -8.34
CA GLU A 130 23.76 13.55 -7.95
C GLU A 130 23.67 12.02 -7.79
N THR A 131 24.72 11.28 -8.19
CA THR A 131 24.71 9.83 -8.07
C THR A 131 25.09 9.42 -6.66
N ARG A 132 24.23 8.66 -5.98
CA ARG A 132 24.50 8.15 -4.65
C ARG A 132 25.70 7.22 -4.63
N ALA A 133 26.42 7.24 -3.52
CA ALA A 133 27.65 6.50 -3.24
C ALA A 133 28.84 6.85 -4.17
N SER A 134 28.68 7.78 -5.11
CA SER A 134 29.81 8.27 -5.90
C SER A 134 30.62 9.32 -5.15
N ALA A 135 31.83 9.61 -5.61
CA ALA A 135 32.64 10.72 -5.08
C ALA A 135 31.89 12.06 -5.29
N GLY A 136 31.72 12.83 -4.22
CA GLY A 136 30.95 14.08 -4.20
C GLY A 136 29.44 13.91 -4.25
N GLY A 137 28.93 12.68 -4.19
CA GLY A 137 27.49 12.36 -4.21
C GLY A 137 26.91 12.08 -2.82
N PRO A 138 25.56 12.01 -2.73
CA PRO A 138 24.88 11.64 -1.49
C PRO A 138 25.28 10.23 -1.04
N PRO A 139 25.34 9.95 0.27
CA PRO A 139 25.63 8.61 0.76
C PRO A 139 24.44 7.65 0.54
N LEU A 140 24.71 6.35 0.57
CA LEU A 140 23.68 5.37 0.91
C LEU A 140 23.43 5.44 2.41
N ILE A 141 22.15 5.46 2.80
CA ILE A 141 21.77 5.54 4.23
C ILE A 141 21.61 4.14 4.84
N PRO A 142 21.73 3.97 6.17
CA PRO A 142 21.50 2.69 6.82
C PRO A 142 20.07 2.17 6.59
N VAL A 143 19.95 0.86 6.45
CA VAL A 143 18.65 0.19 6.32
C VAL A 143 17.76 0.50 7.52
N GLY A 144 16.48 0.76 7.28
CA GLY A 144 15.51 1.14 8.31
C GLY A 144 15.56 2.60 8.74
N SER A 145 16.53 3.39 8.25
CA SER A 145 16.55 4.85 8.41
C SER A 145 15.74 5.53 7.32
N ILE A 146 15.40 6.81 7.52
CA ILE A 146 14.83 7.69 6.50
C ILE A 146 15.69 8.91 6.31
N GLU A 147 15.77 9.44 5.09
CA GLU A 147 16.44 10.70 4.77
C GLU A 147 15.43 11.85 4.86
N ILE A 148 15.78 12.93 5.57
CA ILE A 148 14.90 14.11 5.71
C ILE A 148 15.45 15.34 5.03
N ALA A 149 16.77 15.41 4.77
CA ALA A 149 17.42 16.48 4.02
C ALA A 149 18.83 16.05 3.59
N GLN A 150 19.41 16.82 2.67
CA GLN A 150 20.83 16.77 2.32
C GLN A 150 21.46 18.12 2.58
N VAL A 151 22.69 18.11 3.07
CA VAL A 151 23.53 19.31 3.24
C VAL A 151 24.75 19.19 2.32
N ARG A 152 24.97 20.22 1.50
CA ARG A 152 26.04 20.27 0.50
C ARG A 152 27.08 21.30 0.93
N THR A 153 28.33 20.88 1.01
CA THR A 153 29.45 21.77 1.35
C THR A 153 30.49 21.73 0.26
N ALA A 154 30.83 22.88 -0.32
CA ALA A 154 31.73 22.99 -1.47
C ALA A 154 33.23 23.03 -1.08
N THR A 155 33.54 23.26 0.20
CA THR A 155 34.93 23.42 0.71
C THR A 155 35.08 22.78 2.06
N ASN A 156 36.33 22.53 2.46
CA ASN A 156 36.64 22.05 3.79
C ASN A 156 36.76 23.17 4.85
N ALA A 157 36.75 24.45 4.45
CA ALA A 157 36.81 25.58 5.36
C ALA A 157 35.59 25.61 6.29
N ALA A 158 35.82 25.71 7.59
CA ALA A 158 34.75 25.82 8.57
C ALA A 158 33.96 27.14 8.34
N ALA A 159 32.68 27.01 8.13
CA ALA A 159 31.76 28.13 7.91
C ALA A 159 30.36 27.74 8.38
N PRO A 160 29.51 28.69 8.77
CA PRO A 160 28.08 28.41 9.00
C PRO A 160 27.44 27.78 7.78
N ILE A 161 26.55 26.81 8.00
CA ILE A 161 25.70 26.27 6.96
C ILE A 161 24.63 27.31 6.65
N THR A 162 24.35 27.53 5.38
CA THR A 162 23.32 28.47 4.93
C THR A 162 22.09 27.74 4.40
N ALA A 163 20.98 28.45 4.22
CA ALA A 163 19.78 27.86 3.63
C ALA A 163 20.01 27.35 2.19
N ALA A 164 20.96 27.93 1.46
CA ALA A 164 21.33 27.49 0.11
C ALA A 164 22.08 26.14 0.09
N ASP A 165 22.68 25.76 1.20
CA ASP A 165 23.38 24.48 1.34
C ASP A 165 22.45 23.32 1.71
N ILE A 166 21.18 23.59 2.05
CA ILE A 166 20.20 22.60 2.56
C ILE A 166 19.17 22.29 1.47
N PHE A 167 19.03 21.01 1.15
CA PHE A 167 18.17 20.49 0.11
C PHE A 167 17.11 19.57 0.73
N THR A 168 15.82 19.88 0.48
CA THR A 168 14.66 19.20 1.10
C THR A 168 13.57 18.84 0.08
N THR A 169 13.91 18.69 -1.20
CA THR A 169 12.92 18.29 -2.23
C THR A 169 12.36 16.91 -1.94
N ILE A 170 11.04 16.81 -1.83
CA ILE A 170 10.33 15.56 -1.56
C ILE A 170 10.59 14.56 -2.70
N GLY A 171 10.84 13.32 -2.34
CA GLY A 171 11.14 12.23 -3.28
C GLY A 171 12.58 12.20 -3.78
N THR A 172 13.36 13.27 -3.57
CA THR A 172 14.78 13.34 -3.96
C THR A 172 15.70 13.45 -2.75
N HIS A 173 15.40 14.37 -1.84
CA HIS A 173 16.21 14.67 -0.66
C HIS A 173 15.48 14.40 0.65
N THR A 174 14.14 14.23 0.58
CA THR A 174 13.29 13.96 1.73
C THR A 174 12.39 12.78 1.43
N GLU A 175 12.47 11.73 2.24
CA GLU A 175 11.56 10.60 2.19
C GLU A 175 10.31 10.88 3.01
N ARG A 176 9.17 10.97 2.33
CA ARG A 176 7.86 11.05 2.99
C ARG A 176 7.15 9.70 2.97
N ALA A 177 6.31 9.48 3.97
CA ALA A 177 5.49 8.28 4.06
C ALA A 177 4.31 8.28 3.06
N ASP A 178 3.88 9.46 2.63
CA ASP A 178 2.79 9.68 1.67
C ASP A 178 3.30 9.94 0.23
N PHE A 179 4.59 9.71 -0.03
CA PHE A 179 5.18 9.89 -1.35
C PHE A 179 6.23 8.82 -1.65
N PRO A 180 6.22 8.19 -2.84
CA PRO A 180 5.18 8.30 -3.88
C PRO A 180 3.81 7.77 -3.43
N VAL A 181 2.77 8.13 -4.16
CA VAL A 181 1.39 7.68 -3.88
C VAL A 181 1.27 6.18 -4.12
N PHE A 182 0.45 5.51 -3.34
CA PHE A 182 0.21 4.08 -3.48
C PHE A 182 -1.29 3.74 -3.43
N THR A 183 -1.63 2.58 -3.99
CA THR A 183 -2.94 1.95 -3.91
C THR A 183 -2.80 0.56 -3.28
N VAL A 184 -3.88 0.10 -2.64
CA VAL A 184 -3.97 -1.26 -2.07
C VAL A 184 -4.85 -2.09 -2.99
N ASP A 185 -4.34 -3.23 -3.42
CA ASP A 185 -5.12 -4.22 -4.16
C ASP A 185 -5.55 -5.35 -3.21
N ASN A 186 -6.81 -5.33 -2.83
CA ASN A 186 -7.40 -6.31 -1.92
C ASN A 186 -7.58 -7.69 -2.57
N LEU A 187 -7.66 -7.74 -3.91
CA LEU A 187 -7.82 -8.98 -4.69
C LEU A 187 -6.53 -9.78 -4.86
N THR A 188 -5.38 -9.16 -4.58
CA THR A 188 -4.06 -9.79 -4.70
C THR A 188 -3.24 -9.69 -3.41
N GLY A 189 -3.74 -8.97 -2.39
CA GLY A 189 -3.01 -8.75 -1.15
C GLY A 189 -1.72 -7.97 -1.34
N THR A 190 -1.71 -6.99 -2.25
CA THR A 190 -0.53 -6.22 -2.64
C THR A 190 -0.72 -4.72 -2.49
N VAL A 191 0.39 -4.00 -2.41
CA VAL A 191 0.45 -2.54 -2.41
C VAL A 191 1.24 -2.07 -3.63
N HIS A 192 0.66 -1.18 -4.41
CA HIS A 192 1.23 -0.67 -5.65
C HIS A 192 1.55 0.80 -5.53
N PHE A 193 2.80 1.19 -5.73
CA PHE A 193 3.24 2.58 -5.83
C PHE A 193 3.16 3.06 -7.28
N ASP A 194 2.78 4.31 -7.49
CA ASP A 194 2.66 4.94 -8.82
C ASP A 194 4.02 5.08 -9.51
N THR A 195 5.10 5.17 -8.73
CA THR A 195 6.48 5.20 -9.20
C THR A 195 7.37 4.32 -8.33
N PRO A 196 8.43 3.70 -8.88
CA PRO A 196 9.33 2.88 -8.10
C PRO A 196 9.97 3.64 -6.93
N LEU A 197 9.99 3.05 -5.75
CA LEU A 197 10.63 3.63 -4.57
C LEU A 197 12.13 3.83 -4.80
N PRO A 198 12.73 4.91 -4.26
CA PRO A 198 14.13 5.22 -4.46
C PRO A 198 15.05 4.16 -3.81
N ALA A 199 16.16 3.82 -4.50
CA ALA A 199 17.17 2.90 -3.99
C ALA A 199 18.27 3.70 -3.25
N ILE A 200 17.96 4.16 -2.04
CA ILE A 200 18.85 5.03 -1.27
C ILE A 200 19.53 4.34 -0.10
N HIS A 201 19.15 3.10 0.21
CA HIS A 201 19.68 2.35 1.34
C HIS A 201 20.91 1.51 0.97
N ALA A 202 21.76 1.30 1.95
CA ALA A 202 22.92 0.44 1.82
C ALA A 202 22.52 -1.00 1.46
N GLY A 203 23.35 -1.70 0.69
CA GLY A 203 23.12 -3.09 0.30
C GLY A 203 22.04 -3.29 -0.77
N GLY A 204 21.57 -2.21 -1.44
CA GLY A 204 20.54 -2.31 -2.48
C GLY A 204 19.14 -2.62 -1.93
N VAL A 205 18.94 -2.44 -0.63
CA VAL A 205 17.64 -2.64 0.02
C VAL A 205 16.71 -1.49 -0.36
N THR A 206 15.46 -1.81 -0.70
CA THR A 206 14.44 -0.82 -0.98
C THR A 206 13.91 -0.16 0.30
N LYS A 207 13.26 0.99 0.14
CA LYS A 207 12.47 1.62 1.21
C LYS A 207 11.48 0.58 1.76
N GLN A 208 11.47 0.41 3.08
CA GLN A 208 10.63 -0.56 3.73
C GLN A 208 9.16 -0.09 3.80
N VAL A 209 8.26 -0.99 3.47
CA VAL A 209 6.80 -0.79 3.54
C VAL A 209 6.23 -1.79 4.52
N PHE A 210 5.36 -1.33 5.40
CA PHE A 210 4.70 -2.16 6.42
C PHE A 210 3.20 -2.06 6.25
N ALA A 211 2.49 -3.14 6.56
CA ALA A 211 1.03 -3.14 6.58
C ALA A 211 0.47 -4.01 7.71
N SER A 212 -0.68 -3.60 8.23
CA SER A 212 -1.58 -4.47 8.98
C SER A 212 -2.81 -4.75 8.11
N TYR A 213 -3.22 -5.97 8.06
CA TYR A 213 -4.31 -6.45 7.20
C TYR A 213 -4.97 -7.68 7.81
N ALA A 214 -6.05 -8.12 7.22
CA ALA A 214 -6.71 -9.36 7.59
C ALA A 214 -6.93 -10.23 6.36
N GLU A 215 -6.65 -11.52 6.47
CA GLU A 215 -6.90 -12.50 5.42
C GLU A 215 -8.29 -13.12 5.61
N PRO A 216 -9.12 -13.22 4.55
CA PRO A 216 -10.45 -13.82 4.65
C PRO A 216 -10.38 -15.32 4.94
N ILE A 217 -11.16 -15.78 5.93
CA ILE A 217 -11.39 -17.20 6.20
C ILE A 217 -12.69 -17.62 5.52
N PHE A 218 -12.62 -18.62 4.67
CA PHE A 218 -13.74 -19.10 3.89
C PHE A 218 -14.47 -20.26 4.55
N THR A 219 -15.78 -20.27 4.44
CA THR A 219 -16.66 -21.36 4.87
C THR A 219 -17.67 -21.65 3.78
N GLU A 220 -17.95 -22.93 3.54
CA GLU A 220 -18.96 -23.35 2.59
C GLU A 220 -20.37 -22.84 3.00
N GLN A 221 -21.12 -22.30 2.03
CA GLN A 221 -22.54 -22.05 2.17
C GLN A 221 -23.29 -23.29 1.68
N PRO A 222 -23.78 -24.13 2.58
CA PRO A 222 -24.49 -25.34 2.17
C PRO A 222 -25.83 -25.00 1.49
N PHE A 223 -26.31 -25.91 0.65
CA PHE A 223 -27.58 -25.79 -0.04
C PHE A 223 -27.75 -24.52 -0.85
N SER A 224 -26.64 -24.01 -1.40
CA SER A 224 -26.63 -22.85 -2.31
C SER A 224 -26.85 -23.29 -3.76
N ASN A 225 -27.51 -22.43 -4.54
CA ASN A 225 -27.73 -22.61 -5.97
C ASN A 225 -27.79 -21.24 -6.68
N ASP A 226 -27.84 -21.29 -7.99
CA ASP A 226 -28.02 -20.11 -8.89
C ASP A 226 -26.97 -19.02 -8.65
N PHE A 227 -25.69 -19.41 -8.46
CA PHE A 227 -24.61 -18.43 -8.36
C PHE A 227 -24.41 -17.72 -9.70
N VAL A 228 -24.45 -16.40 -9.66
CA VAL A 228 -24.17 -15.51 -10.78
C VAL A 228 -22.97 -14.63 -10.36
N PRO A 229 -21.85 -14.66 -11.10
CA PRO A 229 -20.73 -13.76 -10.84
C PRO A 229 -21.08 -12.32 -11.25
N ALA A 230 -20.33 -11.35 -10.72
CA ALA A 230 -20.40 -9.97 -11.15
C ALA A 230 -19.56 -9.81 -12.43
N GLU A 231 -20.20 -9.65 -13.57
CA GLU A 231 -19.55 -9.55 -14.88
C GLU A 231 -19.89 -8.24 -15.56
N THR A 232 -18.97 -7.72 -16.37
CA THR A 232 -19.18 -6.51 -17.16
C THR A 232 -19.88 -6.86 -18.46
N SER A 233 -21.05 -6.25 -18.69
CA SER A 233 -21.76 -6.33 -19.95
C SER A 233 -21.48 -5.10 -20.81
N HIS A 234 -21.34 -5.32 -22.12
CA HIS A 234 -21.14 -4.27 -23.11
C HIS A 234 -22.35 -4.17 -24.00
N SER A 235 -22.89 -2.97 -24.20
CA SER A 235 -23.96 -2.69 -25.16
C SER A 235 -23.46 -1.68 -26.19
N VAL A 236 -23.86 -1.92 -27.44
CA VAL A 236 -23.60 -0.99 -28.55
C VAL A 236 -24.94 -0.52 -29.08
N SER A 237 -25.12 0.78 -29.14
CA SER A 237 -26.30 1.39 -29.82
C SER A 237 -25.80 2.24 -30.99
N SER A 238 -26.59 2.26 -32.07
CA SER A 238 -26.32 3.10 -33.24
C SER A 238 -27.49 4.00 -33.52
N THR A 239 -27.22 5.27 -33.79
CA THR A 239 -28.22 6.26 -34.21
C THR A 239 -27.91 6.71 -35.63
N GLN A 240 -28.87 6.62 -36.51
CA GLN A 240 -28.73 7.09 -37.87
C GLN A 240 -28.93 8.61 -37.89
N VAL A 241 -27.99 9.33 -38.45
CA VAL A 241 -28.04 10.78 -38.59
C VAL A 241 -27.88 11.18 -40.08
N TYR A 242 -28.21 12.39 -40.43
CA TYR A 242 -28.00 12.86 -41.81
C TYR A 242 -26.50 12.75 -42.17
N GLY A 243 -26.21 11.88 -43.14
CA GLY A 243 -24.86 11.66 -43.66
C GLY A 243 -24.08 10.51 -43.01
N GLY A 244 -24.68 9.71 -42.11
CA GLY A 244 -24.00 8.54 -41.54
C GLY A 244 -24.69 7.91 -40.33
N THR A 245 -24.00 6.96 -39.71
CA THR A 245 -24.44 6.30 -38.48
C THR A 245 -23.45 6.60 -37.38
N ILE A 246 -23.89 7.08 -36.24
CA ILE A 246 -23.10 7.29 -35.04
C ILE A 246 -23.33 6.10 -34.11
N GLY A 247 -22.25 5.38 -33.81
CA GLY A 247 -22.25 4.29 -32.81
C GLY A 247 -21.80 4.81 -31.45
N THR A 248 -22.53 4.42 -30.40
CA THR A 248 -22.11 4.63 -28.99
C THR A 248 -22.03 3.27 -28.32
N SER A 249 -20.95 3.08 -27.54
CA SER A 249 -20.79 1.90 -26.69
C SER A 249 -20.90 2.29 -25.21
N SER A 250 -21.54 1.46 -24.43
CA SER A 250 -21.58 1.59 -22.98
C SER A 250 -21.26 0.26 -22.32
N SER A 251 -20.64 0.31 -21.15
CA SER A 251 -20.40 -0.86 -20.32
C SER A 251 -21.04 -0.68 -18.96
N SER A 252 -21.56 -1.75 -18.37
CA SER A 252 -22.11 -1.76 -17.02
C SER A 252 -21.67 -3.03 -16.30
N LEU A 253 -21.22 -2.87 -15.04
CA LEU A 253 -20.92 -4.01 -14.18
C LEU A 253 -22.24 -4.56 -13.61
N GLY A 254 -22.52 -5.84 -13.87
CA GLY A 254 -23.62 -6.58 -13.27
C GLY A 254 -23.32 -6.89 -11.81
N GLN A 255 -24.37 -7.12 -11.01
CA GLN A 255 -24.23 -7.58 -9.63
C GLN A 255 -24.20 -9.09 -9.58
N GLY A 256 -23.37 -9.63 -8.69
CA GLY A 256 -23.40 -11.04 -8.38
C GLY A 256 -24.63 -11.41 -7.54
N SER A 257 -25.02 -12.68 -7.59
CA SER A 257 -26.12 -13.18 -6.76
C SER A 257 -26.03 -14.67 -6.53
N PHE A 258 -26.72 -15.16 -5.51
CA PHE A 258 -27.00 -16.59 -5.29
C PHE A 258 -28.24 -16.76 -4.42
N THR A 259 -28.75 -17.98 -4.39
CA THR A 259 -29.83 -18.38 -3.46
C THR A 259 -29.34 -19.52 -2.59
N ALA A 260 -29.89 -19.64 -1.37
CA ALA A 260 -29.59 -20.77 -0.48
C ALA A 260 -30.80 -21.11 0.41
N GLU A 261 -30.88 -22.37 0.82
CA GLU A 261 -31.77 -22.79 1.90
C GLU A 261 -31.04 -22.64 3.24
N LEU A 262 -31.72 -22.09 4.22
CA LEU A 262 -31.18 -21.79 5.54
C LEU A 262 -31.73 -22.77 6.60
N LYS A 263 -31.01 -22.87 7.71
CA LYS A 263 -31.44 -23.69 8.85
C LYS A 263 -32.67 -23.07 9.54
N ASP A 264 -32.59 -21.80 9.89
CA ASP A 264 -33.67 -21.08 10.57
C ASP A 264 -33.90 -19.66 10.01
N GLY A 265 -33.03 -19.17 9.16
CA GLY A 265 -33.12 -17.84 8.57
C GLY A 265 -32.83 -16.68 9.54
N ILE A 266 -32.38 -16.96 10.77
CA ILE A 266 -32.12 -15.98 11.83
C ILE A 266 -30.68 -16.12 12.37
N THR A 267 -30.29 -17.33 12.78
CA THR A 267 -29.00 -17.59 13.41
C THR A 267 -27.91 -18.01 12.40
N ASP A 268 -28.28 -18.26 11.17
CA ASP A 268 -27.34 -18.63 10.11
C ASP A 268 -26.22 -17.58 9.94
N ASN A 269 -24.99 -18.04 9.81
CA ASN A 269 -23.81 -17.16 9.79
C ASN A 269 -23.84 -16.15 8.63
N ILE A 270 -24.32 -16.53 7.46
CA ILE A 270 -24.45 -15.63 6.30
C ILE A 270 -25.37 -14.43 6.62
N ILE A 271 -26.39 -14.62 7.45
CA ILE A 271 -27.31 -13.54 7.86
C ILE A 271 -26.61 -12.51 8.76
N LYS A 272 -25.69 -12.97 9.61
CA LYS A 272 -24.92 -12.09 10.50
C LYS A 272 -23.95 -11.18 9.75
N ARG A 273 -23.53 -11.58 8.55
CA ARG A 273 -22.59 -10.85 7.68
C ARG A 273 -23.28 -9.88 6.72
N LYS A 274 -24.61 -9.69 6.85
CA LYS A 274 -25.37 -8.75 6.02
C LYS A 274 -24.78 -7.35 6.04
N ASN A 275 -24.72 -6.71 4.87
CA ASN A 275 -24.17 -5.38 4.61
C ASN A 275 -22.64 -5.25 4.75
N GLU A 276 -21.91 -6.33 4.96
CA GLU A 276 -20.46 -6.33 4.91
C GLU A 276 -19.94 -6.53 3.48
N ILE A 277 -18.75 -6.06 3.18
CA ILE A 277 -18.03 -6.37 1.95
C ILE A 277 -17.30 -7.68 2.20
N LEU A 278 -17.60 -8.70 1.42
CA LEU A 278 -17.09 -10.06 1.60
C LEU A 278 -16.57 -10.61 0.30
N PHE A 279 -15.68 -11.58 0.42
CA PHE A 279 -15.26 -12.43 -0.69
C PHE A 279 -16.15 -13.66 -0.80
N PHE A 280 -16.39 -14.09 -2.05
CA PHE A 280 -17.11 -15.30 -2.41
C PHE A 280 -16.27 -16.09 -3.39
N ARG A 281 -16.20 -17.41 -3.19
CA ARG A 281 -15.54 -18.37 -4.10
C ARG A 281 -16.55 -19.37 -4.58
N TYR A 282 -16.74 -19.43 -5.87
CA TYR A 282 -17.59 -20.44 -6.49
C TYR A 282 -16.74 -21.44 -7.23
N TYR A 283 -16.90 -22.72 -6.88
CA TYR A 283 -16.26 -23.85 -7.51
C TYR A 283 -17.30 -24.62 -8.31
N GLN A 284 -17.08 -24.76 -9.61
CA GLN A 284 -17.92 -25.63 -10.46
C GLN A 284 -17.70 -27.10 -10.11
N ASP A 285 -16.49 -27.45 -9.64
CA ASP A 285 -16.12 -28.77 -9.15
C ASP A 285 -15.32 -28.59 -7.87
N LYS A 286 -15.91 -28.95 -6.72
CA LYS A 286 -15.29 -28.80 -5.38
C LYS A 286 -14.01 -29.60 -5.18
N TYR A 287 -13.71 -30.56 -6.06
CA TYR A 287 -12.48 -31.34 -6.05
C TYR A 287 -11.36 -30.74 -6.90
N LYS A 288 -11.61 -29.60 -7.54
CA LYS A 288 -10.64 -28.88 -8.36
C LYS A 288 -10.34 -27.51 -7.80
N ALA A 289 -9.12 -27.01 -8.05
CA ALA A 289 -8.67 -25.71 -7.60
C ALA A 289 -9.32 -24.51 -8.34
N PRO A 290 -9.62 -24.56 -9.67
CA PRO A 290 -10.19 -23.42 -10.35
C PRO A 290 -11.53 -22.98 -9.76
N HIS A 291 -11.64 -21.67 -9.51
CA HIS A 291 -12.83 -21.04 -8.95
C HIS A 291 -13.02 -19.62 -9.46
N ILE A 292 -14.26 -19.13 -9.35
CA ILE A 292 -14.60 -17.73 -9.58
C ILE A 292 -14.54 -17.01 -8.23
N LEU A 293 -13.73 -15.95 -8.16
CA LEU A 293 -13.62 -15.05 -7.00
C LEU A 293 -14.45 -13.80 -7.26
N THR A 294 -15.40 -13.52 -6.38
CA THR A 294 -16.23 -12.31 -6.41
C THR A 294 -16.10 -11.58 -5.08
N GLN A 295 -15.93 -10.26 -5.12
CA GLN A 295 -15.94 -9.41 -3.93
C GLN A 295 -17.09 -8.42 -4.03
N GLY A 296 -17.83 -8.24 -2.93
CA GLY A 296 -18.87 -7.22 -2.91
C GLY A 296 -19.65 -7.17 -1.61
N ARG A 297 -20.49 -6.16 -1.50
CA ARG A 297 -21.35 -5.98 -0.33
C ARG A 297 -22.53 -6.96 -0.38
N LEU A 298 -22.68 -7.74 0.70
CA LEU A 298 -23.73 -8.73 0.82
C LEU A 298 -25.08 -8.09 1.15
N GLY A 299 -26.02 -8.17 0.20
CA GLY A 299 -27.45 -7.91 0.41
C GLY A 299 -28.16 -9.23 0.72
N VAL A 300 -29.17 -9.18 1.59
CA VAL A 300 -29.88 -10.40 2.07
C VAL A 300 -31.38 -10.17 2.03
N GLY A 301 -32.09 -10.93 1.22
CA GLY A 301 -33.55 -11.05 1.21
C GLY A 301 -33.99 -12.41 1.74
N ARG A 302 -34.83 -12.47 2.77
CA ARG A 302 -35.29 -13.73 3.39
C ARG A 302 -36.74 -14.01 3.07
N THR A 303 -37.05 -15.27 2.84
CA THR A 303 -38.46 -15.76 2.65
C THR A 303 -38.70 -16.94 3.59
N PHE A 304 -39.75 -16.82 4.40
CA PHE A 304 -40.15 -17.86 5.34
C PHE A 304 -41.43 -18.53 4.81
N GLY A 305 -41.31 -19.75 4.33
CA GLY A 305 -42.45 -20.54 3.89
C GLY A 305 -43.12 -21.28 5.03
N ALA A 306 -44.44 -21.51 4.95
CA ALA A 306 -45.16 -22.20 6.00
C ALA A 306 -44.78 -23.70 6.15
N SER A 307 -44.26 -24.31 5.09
CA SER A 307 -43.99 -25.77 5.02
C SER A 307 -42.58 -26.12 4.57
N ASN A 308 -41.72 -25.14 4.29
CA ASN A 308 -40.39 -25.34 3.76
C ASN A 308 -39.34 -24.63 4.62
N ASN A 309 -38.07 -25.04 4.48
CA ASN A 309 -36.96 -24.31 5.08
C ASN A 309 -36.95 -22.86 4.64
N PRO A 310 -36.53 -21.94 5.50
CA PRO A 310 -36.32 -20.55 5.11
C PRO A 310 -35.34 -20.45 3.94
N LYS A 311 -35.66 -19.58 2.98
CA LYS A 311 -34.78 -19.33 1.83
C LYS A 311 -34.20 -17.92 1.91
N VAL A 312 -32.98 -17.80 1.40
CA VAL A 312 -32.30 -16.52 1.23
C VAL A 312 -32.00 -16.28 -0.25
N SER A 313 -32.27 -15.06 -0.69
CA SER A 313 -31.74 -14.52 -1.95
C SER A 313 -30.68 -13.49 -1.57
N CYS A 314 -29.46 -13.75 -1.99
CA CYS A 314 -28.32 -12.90 -1.72
C CYS A 314 -27.93 -12.13 -2.97
N THR A 315 -27.65 -10.85 -2.82
CA THR A 315 -27.03 -10.02 -3.85
C THR A 315 -25.61 -9.66 -3.43
N ILE A 316 -24.69 -9.62 -4.39
CA ILE A 316 -23.31 -9.24 -4.18
C ILE A 316 -23.08 -7.96 -4.98
N SER A 317 -23.17 -6.81 -4.30
CA SER A 317 -22.94 -5.51 -4.94
C SER A 317 -21.43 -5.26 -5.06
N SER A 318 -20.89 -5.63 -6.21
CA SER A 318 -19.45 -5.54 -6.52
C SER A 318 -19.08 -4.18 -7.09
N ALA A 319 -17.91 -3.69 -6.73
CA ALA A 319 -17.27 -2.53 -7.35
C ALA A 319 -16.31 -2.92 -8.49
N VAL A 320 -15.93 -4.20 -8.55
CA VAL A 320 -15.00 -4.79 -9.51
C VAL A 320 -15.60 -6.06 -10.09
N GLU A 321 -15.18 -6.39 -11.30
CA GLU A 321 -15.59 -7.63 -11.97
C GLU A 321 -15.06 -8.87 -11.23
N SER A 322 -15.81 -9.96 -11.27
CA SER A 322 -15.37 -11.27 -10.77
C SER A 322 -14.17 -11.76 -11.56
N SER A 323 -13.26 -12.45 -10.89
CA SER A 323 -12.04 -12.97 -11.51
C SER A 323 -11.96 -14.48 -11.47
N ASP A 324 -11.58 -15.10 -12.58
CA ASP A 324 -11.27 -16.51 -12.65
C ASP A 324 -9.89 -16.77 -12.03
N ARG A 325 -9.82 -17.72 -11.09
CA ARG A 325 -8.61 -18.14 -10.42
C ARG A 325 -8.32 -19.60 -10.76
N ALA A 326 -7.10 -19.87 -11.20
CA ALA A 326 -6.67 -21.22 -11.54
C ALA A 326 -6.28 -22.07 -10.31
N SER A 327 -5.89 -21.38 -9.22
CA SER A 327 -5.47 -22.01 -7.94
C SER A 327 -5.73 -21.04 -6.78
#